data_8cab1a55999cfea998e98035a098878f
#
_entry.id   8cab1a55999cfea998e98035a098878f
#
_cell.length_a   1.000
_cell.length_b   1.000
_cell.length_c   1.000
_cell.angle_alpha   90.00
_cell.angle_beta   90.00
_cell.angle_gamma   90.00
#
_symmetry.space_group_name_H-M   'P 1'
#
loop_
_entity.id
_entity.type
_entity.pdbx_description
1 polymer ?
#
loop_
_entity_poly.entity_id
_entity_poly.type
_entity_poly.pdbx_seq_one_letter_code
_entity_poly.pdbx_strand_id
1 'polypeptide(L)'
;MSEKPVRIPYYPGCTLKTKALGFERSAMDCAEVIGFEMDELKDWNCCGASYPLTKDNLMGLTAPTNILVEAEKRCQKEEVDPNLITLCTFCYNTLKRTEYAFQQDESKLETINAFLDRKYDGSIRVVHYLEYLRDVIGFDNVAKMVKTDLSKYRVAPYYGCLLLKPKKEIGLDDPEDPVILHDFLDALGCKVVDFPGQVDCCGSYLVMREPEKVSQLSYDILAEAAEYGAQALVTACPLCQSNLDKSQSDETRFSGLDGVPVLYFTQLLAIAFGLDTENHQLEDHFIDPRPVFAAAGADGESD
;
A
#
# COMPACT_ATOMS: atom_id res chain seq x y z
N MET A 1 -3.51 -5.50 -33.44
CA MET A 1 -2.23 -4.91 -33.01
C MET A 1 -2.40 -4.65 -31.51
N SER A 2 -1.76 -5.43 -30.64
CA SER A 2 -1.83 -5.12 -29.19
C SER A 2 -1.11 -3.79 -28.97
N GLU A 3 -1.83 -2.79 -28.53
CA GLU A 3 -1.20 -1.57 -28.02
C GLU A 3 -0.21 -1.97 -26.92
N LYS A 4 0.97 -1.35 -26.94
CA LYS A 4 1.95 -1.60 -25.87
C LYS A 4 1.32 -1.12 -24.54
N PRO A 5 1.50 -1.86 -23.43
CA PRO A 5 0.98 -1.44 -22.14
C PRO A 5 1.52 -0.04 -21.79
N VAL A 6 0.69 0.76 -21.17
CA VAL A 6 1.10 2.06 -20.63
C VAL A 6 2.13 1.81 -19.54
N ARG A 7 3.32 2.43 -19.67
CA ARG A 7 4.40 2.29 -18.67
C ARG A 7 4.35 3.46 -17.70
N ILE A 8 4.41 3.15 -16.41
CA ILE A 8 4.29 4.15 -15.36
C ILE A 8 5.49 4.00 -14.42
N PRO A 9 6.25 5.08 -14.17
CA PRO A 9 7.34 5.05 -13.21
C PRO A 9 6.90 4.51 -11.85
N TYR A 10 7.68 3.58 -11.31
CA TYR A 10 7.38 2.90 -10.07
C TYR A 10 8.55 3.01 -9.09
N TYR A 11 8.26 3.45 -7.87
CA TYR A 11 9.20 3.47 -6.76
C TYR A 11 8.88 2.36 -5.76
N PRO A 12 9.71 1.30 -5.69
CA PRO A 12 9.46 0.17 -4.80
C PRO A 12 9.71 0.50 -3.32
N GLY A 13 10.77 1.25 -3.05
CA GLY A 13 11.27 1.42 -1.70
C GLY A 13 11.93 0.16 -1.11
N CYS A 14 12.58 0.30 0.05
CA CYS A 14 13.43 -0.75 0.59
C CYS A 14 12.66 -2.00 1.08
N THR A 15 11.46 -1.82 1.63
CA THR A 15 10.71 -2.92 2.27
C THR A 15 10.15 -3.90 1.23
N LEU A 16 9.68 -3.41 0.07
CA LEU A 16 9.15 -4.27 -0.98
C LEU A 16 10.24 -5.12 -1.63
N LYS A 17 11.48 -4.65 -1.64
CA LYS A 17 12.63 -5.41 -2.15
C LYS A 17 13.25 -6.36 -1.12
N THR A 18 12.70 -6.44 0.09
CA THR A 18 13.27 -7.29 1.15
C THR A 18 12.23 -8.14 1.88
N LYS A 19 11.31 -7.53 2.61
CA LYS A 19 10.38 -8.20 3.54
C LYS A 19 8.95 -8.30 3.03
N ALA A 20 8.60 -7.52 2.00
CA ALA A 20 7.24 -7.47 1.44
C ALA A 20 7.26 -7.74 -0.07
N LEU A 21 8.05 -8.74 -0.50
CA LEU A 21 8.15 -9.13 -1.90
C LEU A 21 6.79 -9.60 -2.47
N GLY A 22 5.98 -10.29 -1.66
CA GLY A 22 4.65 -10.74 -2.06
C GLY A 22 3.71 -9.57 -2.38
N PHE A 23 3.85 -8.45 -1.65
CA PHE A 23 3.11 -7.22 -1.95
C PHE A 23 3.47 -6.66 -3.33
N GLU A 24 4.77 -6.60 -3.65
CA GLU A 24 5.24 -6.10 -4.93
C GLU A 24 4.83 -7.02 -6.09
N ARG A 25 5.07 -8.33 -5.95
CA ARG A 25 4.77 -9.31 -6.99
C ARG A 25 3.29 -9.35 -7.34
N SER A 26 2.44 -9.44 -6.34
CA SER A 26 0.98 -9.40 -6.56
C SER A 26 0.52 -8.10 -7.22
N ALA A 27 1.15 -6.95 -6.90
CA ALA A 27 0.84 -5.68 -7.55
C ALA A 27 1.26 -5.67 -9.03
N MET A 28 2.43 -6.21 -9.36
CA MET A 28 2.93 -6.30 -10.74
C MET A 28 2.06 -7.20 -11.59
N ASP A 29 1.71 -8.39 -11.09
CA ASP A 29 0.86 -9.34 -11.80
C ASP A 29 -0.56 -8.77 -12.01
N CYS A 30 -1.11 -8.07 -11.03
CA CYS A 30 -2.39 -7.38 -11.17
C CYS A 30 -2.31 -6.22 -12.19
N ALA A 31 -1.21 -5.44 -12.20
CA ALA A 31 -1.01 -4.37 -13.17
C ALA A 31 -1.00 -4.90 -14.61
N GLU A 32 -0.38 -6.05 -14.86
CA GLU A 32 -0.37 -6.70 -16.17
C GLU A 32 -1.80 -7.07 -16.63
N VAL A 33 -2.61 -7.65 -15.73
CA VAL A 33 -4.02 -7.98 -16.02
C VAL A 33 -4.83 -6.72 -16.31
N ILE A 34 -4.58 -5.63 -15.59
CA ILE A 34 -5.27 -4.34 -15.79
C ILE A 34 -4.85 -3.65 -17.08
N GLY A 35 -3.62 -3.93 -17.57
CA GLY A 35 -3.13 -3.42 -18.85
C GLY A 35 -2.10 -2.30 -18.75
N PHE A 36 -1.40 -2.17 -17.62
CA PHE A 36 -0.27 -1.25 -17.47
C PHE A 36 0.96 -1.96 -16.88
N GLU A 37 2.13 -1.37 -17.11
CA GLU A 37 3.42 -1.86 -16.62
C GLU A 37 3.97 -0.89 -15.57
N MET A 38 4.32 -1.40 -14.39
CA MET A 38 5.05 -0.65 -13.37
C MET A 38 6.55 -0.67 -13.72
N ASP A 39 7.07 0.46 -14.20
CA ASP A 39 8.45 0.62 -14.64
C ASP A 39 9.33 1.07 -13.47
N GLU A 40 10.03 0.13 -12.85
CA GLU A 40 10.86 0.39 -11.69
C GLU A 40 11.96 1.42 -11.99
N LEU A 41 12.09 2.42 -11.13
CA LEU A 41 13.20 3.37 -11.15
C LEU A 41 14.51 2.60 -10.90
N LYS A 42 15.53 2.85 -11.75
CA LYS A 42 16.80 2.11 -11.67
C LYS A 42 17.71 2.60 -10.56
N ASP A 43 17.78 3.91 -10.38
CA ASP A 43 18.71 4.57 -9.46
C ASP A 43 17.91 5.22 -8.31
N TRP A 44 17.33 4.40 -7.44
CA TRP A 44 16.59 4.91 -6.29
C TRP A 44 17.34 4.69 -4.96
N ASN A 45 17.06 5.55 -4.00
CA ASN A 45 17.50 5.46 -2.61
C ASN A 45 16.30 5.28 -1.67
N CYS A 46 16.56 4.97 -0.40
CA CYS A 46 15.48 4.92 0.60
C CYS A 46 14.84 6.31 0.75
N CYS A 47 13.51 6.35 0.87
CA CYS A 47 12.76 7.59 1.10
C CYS A 47 13.07 8.26 2.46
N GLY A 48 13.75 7.55 3.37
CA GLY A 48 14.03 8.02 4.73
C GLY A 48 12.89 7.81 5.71
N ALA A 49 11.81 7.15 5.32
CA ALA A 49 10.61 6.91 6.11
C ALA A 49 10.02 8.23 6.68
N SER A 50 9.62 8.24 7.95
CA SER A 50 9.06 9.46 8.57
C SER A 50 10.12 10.48 8.98
N TYR A 51 11.41 10.13 9.02
CA TYR A 51 12.46 10.99 9.51
C TYR A 51 12.57 12.35 8.79
N PRO A 52 12.51 12.42 7.45
CA PRO A 52 12.56 13.69 6.72
C PRO A 52 11.50 14.70 7.15
N LEU A 53 10.40 14.23 7.72
CA LEU A 53 9.20 14.99 8.00
C LEU A 53 9.00 15.25 9.50
N THR A 54 9.89 14.74 10.36
CA THR A 54 9.79 14.93 11.83
C THR A 54 10.40 16.23 12.30
N LYS A 55 11.20 16.89 11.47
CA LYS A 55 11.83 18.16 11.73
C LYS A 55 11.63 19.10 10.54
N ASP A 56 11.44 20.38 10.80
CA ASP A 56 11.47 21.40 9.76
C ASP A 56 12.93 21.63 9.32
N ASN A 57 13.45 20.68 8.55
CA ASN A 57 14.81 20.69 8.04
C ASN A 57 14.79 20.29 6.57
N LEU A 58 15.04 21.26 5.69
CA LEU A 58 15.10 21.05 4.25
C LEU A 58 16.06 19.94 3.81
N MET A 59 17.15 19.74 4.55
CA MET A 59 18.12 18.65 4.23
C MET A 59 17.47 17.26 4.31
N GLY A 60 16.42 17.10 5.12
CA GLY A 60 15.63 15.87 5.17
C GLY A 60 14.89 15.58 3.86
N LEU A 61 14.58 16.58 3.06
CA LEU A 61 13.90 16.42 1.78
C LEU A 61 14.83 16.01 0.63
N THR A 62 16.16 16.03 0.83
CA THR A 62 17.13 15.69 -0.23
C THR A 62 16.94 14.27 -0.76
N ALA A 63 16.79 13.28 0.14
CA ALA A 63 16.64 11.90 -0.25
C ALA A 63 15.32 11.63 -1.03
N PRO A 64 14.14 12.07 -0.57
CA PRO A 64 12.93 11.92 -1.36
C PRO A 64 12.97 12.75 -2.67
N THR A 65 13.61 13.93 -2.70
CA THR A 65 13.74 14.70 -3.94
C THR A 65 14.57 13.98 -4.99
N ASN A 66 15.63 13.27 -4.61
CA ASN A 66 16.41 12.46 -5.55
C ASN A 66 15.55 11.40 -6.26
N ILE A 67 14.59 10.81 -5.54
CA ILE A 67 13.63 9.85 -6.12
C ILE A 67 12.75 10.54 -7.16
N LEU A 68 12.25 11.74 -6.84
CA LEU A 68 11.43 12.52 -7.77
C LEU A 68 12.22 12.95 -9.02
N VAL A 69 13.50 13.31 -8.88
CA VAL A 69 14.41 13.60 -10.01
C VAL A 69 14.57 12.39 -10.93
N GLU A 70 14.74 11.19 -10.37
CA GLU A 70 14.87 9.97 -11.20
C GLU A 70 13.54 9.62 -11.91
N ALA A 71 12.41 9.82 -11.26
CA ALA A 71 11.09 9.67 -11.88
C ALA A 71 10.90 10.66 -13.04
N GLU A 72 11.22 11.94 -12.82
CA GLU A 72 11.14 12.99 -13.83
C GLU A 72 12.00 12.67 -15.07
N LYS A 73 13.24 12.25 -14.86
CA LYS A 73 14.12 11.80 -15.95
C LYS A 73 13.52 10.65 -16.74
N ARG A 74 12.86 9.74 -16.04
CA ARG A 74 12.21 8.59 -16.68
C ARG A 74 11.06 9.04 -17.56
N CYS A 75 10.22 9.95 -17.08
CA CYS A 75 9.10 10.52 -17.82
C CYS A 75 9.57 11.30 -19.05
N GLN A 76 10.56 12.19 -18.89
CA GLN A 76 11.08 13.00 -19.98
C GLN A 76 11.73 12.16 -21.09
N LYS A 77 12.39 11.06 -20.74
CA LYS A 77 13.08 10.20 -21.70
C LYS A 77 12.13 9.37 -22.56
N GLU A 78 11.01 8.92 -22.00
CA GLU A 78 10.13 7.95 -22.65
C GLU A 78 8.72 8.50 -22.94
N GLU A 79 8.51 9.81 -22.71
CA GLU A 79 7.21 10.48 -22.89
C GLU A 79 6.06 9.74 -22.19
N VAL A 80 6.31 9.22 -20.96
CA VAL A 80 5.33 8.52 -20.16
C VAL A 80 4.62 9.46 -19.19
N ASP A 81 3.50 9.01 -18.65
CA ASP A 81 2.70 9.73 -17.66
C ASP A 81 3.57 10.19 -16.47
N PRO A 82 3.46 11.46 -16.02
CA PRO A 82 4.24 12.01 -14.90
C PRO A 82 3.80 11.49 -13.52
N ASN A 83 3.00 10.43 -13.45
CA ASN A 83 2.70 9.77 -12.19
C ASN A 83 3.85 8.86 -11.72
N LEU A 84 4.23 8.99 -10.46
CA LEU A 84 5.13 8.06 -9.78
C LEU A 84 4.31 7.17 -8.86
N ILE A 85 4.13 5.90 -9.24
CA ILE A 85 3.42 4.92 -8.40
C ILE A 85 4.31 4.45 -7.26
N THR A 86 3.73 4.31 -6.07
CA THR A 86 4.32 3.59 -4.95
C THR A 86 3.26 2.77 -4.20
N LEU A 87 3.67 1.63 -3.65
CA LEU A 87 2.81 0.71 -2.89
C LEU A 87 2.92 0.92 -1.38
N CYS A 88 4.11 1.28 -0.92
CA CYS A 88 4.38 1.42 0.51
C CYS A 88 3.81 2.74 1.05
N THR A 89 2.89 2.67 1.98
CA THR A 89 2.28 3.84 2.63
C THR A 89 3.29 4.80 3.23
N PHE A 90 4.41 4.31 3.82
CA PHE A 90 5.48 5.19 4.31
C PHE A 90 6.18 5.96 3.19
N CYS A 91 6.46 5.26 2.09
CA CYS A 91 7.08 5.88 0.92
C CYS A 91 6.15 6.90 0.29
N TYR A 92 4.88 6.53 0.12
CA TYR A 92 3.83 7.42 -0.36
C TYR A 92 3.74 8.70 0.48
N ASN A 93 3.61 8.54 1.81
CA ASN A 93 3.52 9.66 2.73
C ASN A 93 4.73 10.60 2.62
N THR A 94 5.94 10.04 2.60
CA THR A 94 7.16 10.84 2.52
C THR A 94 7.27 11.59 1.19
N LEU A 95 7.04 10.90 0.08
CA LEU A 95 7.15 11.51 -1.26
C LEU A 95 6.03 12.51 -1.52
N LYS A 96 4.79 12.19 -1.14
CA LYS A 96 3.62 13.06 -1.30
C LYS A 96 3.76 14.36 -0.51
N ARG A 97 4.24 14.28 0.71
CA ARG A 97 4.50 15.46 1.55
C ARG A 97 5.69 16.28 1.03
N THR A 98 6.67 15.64 0.40
CA THR A 98 7.78 16.35 -0.28
C THR A 98 7.25 17.12 -1.49
N GLU A 99 6.45 16.47 -2.34
CA GLU A 99 5.73 17.10 -3.46
C GLU A 99 4.92 18.30 -2.96
N TYR A 100 4.10 18.10 -1.94
CA TYR A 100 3.27 19.16 -1.34
C TYR A 100 4.11 20.34 -0.81
N ALA A 101 5.22 20.07 -0.12
CA ALA A 101 6.09 21.12 0.43
C ALA A 101 6.67 22.03 -0.67
N PHE A 102 7.00 21.49 -1.83
CA PHE A 102 7.49 22.27 -2.98
C PHE A 102 6.37 23.04 -3.67
N GLN A 103 5.18 22.47 -3.75
CA GLN A 103 4.01 23.18 -4.29
C GLN A 103 3.58 24.39 -3.42
N GLN A 104 3.81 24.31 -2.11
CA GLN A 104 3.45 25.40 -1.18
C GLN A 104 4.53 26.47 -1.09
N ASP A 105 5.79 26.14 -1.38
CA ASP A 105 6.92 27.05 -1.21
C ASP A 105 8.03 26.75 -2.22
N GLU A 106 8.03 27.50 -3.32
CA GLU A 106 9.01 27.36 -4.42
C GLU A 106 10.44 27.59 -3.94
N SER A 107 10.65 28.44 -2.92
CA SER A 107 11.99 28.70 -2.37
C SER A 107 12.62 27.47 -1.72
N LYS A 108 11.81 26.52 -1.22
CA LYS A 108 12.29 25.23 -0.72
C LYS A 108 12.85 24.39 -1.85
N LEU A 109 12.15 24.35 -2.98
CA LEU A 109 12.60 23.62 -4.16
C LEU A 109 13.89 24.22 -4.73
N GLU A 110 13.96 25.55 -4.85
CA GLU A 110 15.18 26.26 -5.28
C GLU A 110 16.36 25.95 -4.35
N THR A 111 16.12 25.96 -3.05
CA THR A 111 17.17 25.68 -2.06
C THR A 111 17.66 24.23 -2.17
N ILE A 112 16.75 23.25 -2.27
CA ILE A 112 17.13 21.84 -2.45
C ILE A 112 17.89 21.67 -3.78
N ASN A 113 17.43 22.27 -4.86
CA ASN A 113 18.07 22.20 -6.16
C ASN A 113 19.50 22.81 -6.17
N ALA A 114 19.80 23.72 -5.23
CA ALA A 114 21.16 24.24 -5.07
C ALA A 114 22.13 23.20 -4.46
N PHE A 115 21.63 22.17 -3.80
CA PHE A 115 22.43 21.08 -3.23
C PHE A 115 22.47 19.82 -4.11
N LEU A 116 21.52 19.70 -5.05
CA LEU A 116 21.45 18.53 -5.92
C LEU A 116 22.33 18.74 -7.16
N ASP A 117 23.02 17.69 -7.58
CA ASP A 117 23.75 17.68 -8.87
C ASP A 117 22.80 17.82 -10.08
N ARG A 118 21.53 17.46 -9.86
CA ARG A 118 20.45 17.50 -10.85
C ARG A 118 19.26 18.23 -10.27
N LYS A 119 18.64 19.08 -11.06
CA LYS A 119 17.48 19.88 -10.65
C LYS A 119 16.20 19.09 -10.89
N TYR A 120 15.28 19.21 -9.94
CA TYR A 120 13.89 18.79 -10.02
C TYR A 120 13.03 19.97 -10.45
N ASP A 121 12.13 19.80 -11.42
CA ASP A 121 11.25 20.88 -11.91
C ASP A 121 9.87 20.90 -11.24
N GLY A 122 9.54 19.85 -10.44
CA GLY A 122 8.25 19.75 -9.75
C GLY A 122 7.15 19.09 -10.56
N SER A 123 7.46 18.47 -11.70
CA SER A 123 6.45 17.92 -12.62
C SER A 123 5.85 16.58 -12.19
N ILE A 124 6.50 15.83 -11.29
CA ILE A 124 6.05 14.49 -10.88
C ILE A 124 4.89 14.57 -9.88
N ARG A 125 3.82 13.85 -10.18
CA ARG A 125 2.72 13.56 -9.26
C ARG A 125 2.94 12.23 -8.57
N VAL A 126 3.07 12.23 -7.26
CA VAL A 126 3.17 11.01 -6.45
C VAL A 126 1.77 10.43 -6.23
N VAL A 127 1.57 9.17 -6.58
CA VAL A 127 0.29 8.46 -6.42
C VAL A 127 0.50 7.12 -5.69
N HIS A 128 -0.42 6.80 -4.77
CA HIS A 128 -0.49 5.45 -4.24
C HIS A 128 -1.13 4.53 -5.28
N TYR A 129 -0.68 3.26 -5.36
CA TYR A 129 -1.27 2.30 -6.31
C TYR A 129 -2.80 2.20 -6.18
N LEU A 130 -3.32 2.21 -4.95
CA LEU A 130 -4.75 2.21 -4.68
C LEU A 130 -5.45 3.49 -5.20
N GLU A 131 -4.80 4.66 -5.07
CA GLU A 131 -5.26 5.92 -5.68
C GLU A 131 -5.32 5.81 -7.20
N TYR A 132 -4.29 5.20 -7.81
CA TYR A 132 -4.25 4.99 -9.25
C TYR A 132 -5.38 4.06 -9.72
N LEU A 133 -5.66 2.98 -8.97
CA LEU A 133 -6.77 2.09 -9.26
C LEU A 133 -8.13 2.80 -9.17
N ARG A 134 -8.31 3.73 -8.21
CA ARG A 134 -9.55 4.48 -8.06
C ARG A 134 -9.72 5.54 -9.16
N ASP A 135 -8.69 6.39 -9.34
CA ASP A 135 -8.81 7.65 -10.08
C ASP A 135 -8.54 7.51 -11.58
N VAL A 136 -7.68 6.55 -11.97
CA VAL A 136 -7.28 6.36 -13.38
C VAL A 136 -7.95 5.15 -14.00
N ILE A 137 -7.92 4.00 -13.31
CA ILE A 137 -8.53 2.77 -13.83
C ILE A 137 -10.04 2.79 -13.59
N GLY A 138 -10.48 3.23 -12.41
CA GLY A 138 -11.84 3.15 -11.90
C GLY A 138 -12.17 1.79 -11.31
N PHE A 139 -12.72 1.75 -10.09
CA PHE A 139 -13.09 0.49 -9.42
C PHE A 139 -14.15 -0.31 -10.18
N ASP A 140 -15.03 0.35 -10.94
CA ASP A 140 -15.99 -0.34 -11.83
C ASP A 140 -15.29 -1.18 -12.91
N ASN A 141 -14.12 -0.75 -13.38
CA ASN A 141 -13.35 -1.52 -14.36
C ASN A 141 -12.59 -2.65 -13.68
N VAL A 142 -12.07 -2.43 -12.46
CA VAL A 142 -11.48 -3.48 -11.63
C VAL A 142 -12.50 -4.58 -11.35
N ALA A 143 -13.73 -4.23 -10.98
CA ALA A 143 -14.83 -5.16 -10.74
C ALA A 143 -15.12 -6.09 -11.93
N LYS A 144 -15.05 -5.57 -13.17
CA LYS A 144 -15.25 -6.37 -14.39
C LYS A 144 -14.15 -7.43 -14.63
N MET A 145 -13.01 -7.30 -13.98
CA MET A 145 -11.88 -8.22 -14.11
C MET A 145 -11.88 -9.30 -13.03
N VAL A 146 -12.76 -9.20 -12.03
CA VAL A 146 -12.92 -10.19 -10.96
C VAL A 146 -13.45 -11.50 -11.55
N LYS A 147 -12.76 -12.59 -11.25
CA LYS A 147 -13.12 -13.95 -11.71
C LYS A 147 -13.53 -14.87 -10.56
N THR A 148 -13.10 -14.54 -9.36
CA THR A 148 -13.33 -15.36 -8.17
C THR A 148 -14.45 -14.76 -7.33
N ASP A 149 -15.45 -15.58 -6.96
CA ASP A 149 -16.54 -15.12 -6.09
C ASP A 149 -16.04 -14.92 -4.66
N LEU A 150 -15.95 -13.66 -4.24
CA LEU A 150 -15.56 -13.26 -2.89
C LEU A 150 -16.75 -12.88 -2.00
N SER A 151 -17.99 -13.03 -2.46
CA SER A 151 -19.21 -12.55 -1.76
C SER A 151 -19.49 -13.22 -0.40
N LYS A 152 -18.87 -14.34 -0.13
CA LYS A 152 -19.00 -15.07 1.16
C LYS A 152 -17.98 -14.62 2.20
N TYR A 153 -16.92 -13.90 1.82
CA TYR A 153 -15.83 -13.53 2.71
C TYR A 153 -16.05 -12.15 3.33
N ARG A 154 -15.90 -12.09 4.65
CA ARG A 154 -15.99 -10.88 5.45
C ARG A 154 -14.59 -10.32 5.65
N VAL A 155 -14.27 -9.23 4.97
CA VAL A 155 -12.95 -8.62 4.94
C VAL A 155 -13.02 -7.21 5.53
N ALA A 156 -12.14 -6.92 6.49
CA ALA A 156 -12.04 -5.60 7.10
C ALA A 156 -10.93 -4.77 6.45
N PRO A 157 -11.20 -3.52 6.02
CA PRO A 157 -10.15 -2.60 5.59
C PRO A 157 -9.37 -2.09 6.81
N TYR A 158 -8.04 -2.03 6.71
CA TYR A 158 -7.21 -1.40 7.71
C TYR A 158 -6.30 -0.36 7.07
N TYR A 159 -6.61 0.89 7.31
CA TYR A 159 -5.89 2.04 6.76
C TYR A 159 -4.62 2.39 7.54
N GLY A 160 -4.65 2.18 8.85
CA GLY A 160 -3.63 2.70 9.74
C GLY A 160 -3.60 4.23 9.73
N CYS A 161 -2.42 4.83 9.91
CA CYS A 161 -2.34 6.28 10.07
C CYS A 161 -1.78 7.04 8.85
N LEU A 162 -0.67 6.58 8.27
CA LEU A 162 0.11 7.35 7.30
C LEU A 162 -0.46 7.36 5.87
N LEU A 163 -1.39 6.46 5.57
CA LEU A 163 -2.09 6.48 4.28
C LEU A 163 -2.96 7.74 4.14
N LEU A 164 -3.46 8.26 5.26
CA LEU A 164 -4.47 9.32 5.31
C LEU A 164 -3.97 10.63 5.95
N LYS A 165 -2.99 10.55 6.85
CA LYS A 165 -2.55 11.70 7.68
C LYS A 165 -1.14 12.16 7.32
N PRO A 166 -0.88 13.49 7.30
CA PRO A 166 -1.83 14.59 7.56
C PRO A 166 -2.78 14.84 6.38
N LYS A 167 -4.06 15.09 6.67
CA LYS A 167 -5.13 15.26 5.65
C LYS A 167 -4.77 16.22 4.52
N LYS A 168 -4.25 17.40 4.89
CA LYS A 168 -3.96 18.49 3.95
C LYS A 168 -2.84 18.14 2.96
N GLU A 169 -1.82 17.40 3.41
CA GLU A 169 -0.64 17.07 2.63
C GLU A 169 -0.85 15.82 1.78
N ILE A 170 -1.60 14.85 2.30
CA ILE A 170 -1.86 13.56 1.64
C ILE A 170 -3.03 13.68 0.67
N GLY A 171 -4.17 14.16 1.13
CA GLY A 171 -5.33 14.42 0.27
C GLY A 171 -5.94 13.18 -0.41
N LEU A 172 -5.62 11.97 0.06
CA LEU A 172 -6.10 10.73 -0.55
C LEU A 172 -7.58 10.49 -0.23
N ASP A 173 -7.96 10.64 1.05
CA ASP A 173 -9.29 10.36 1.57
C ASP A 173 -9.54 11.10 2.89
N ASP A 174 -10.73 10.98 3.47
CA ASP A 174 -11.00 11.52 4.80
C ASP A 174 -10.29 10.67 5.86
N PRO A 175 -9.42 11.25 6.71
CA PRO A 175 -8.69 10.48 7.70
C PRO A 175 -9.52 10.01 8.91
N GLU A 176 -10.76 10.49 9.05
CA GLU A 176 -11.66 10.11 10.14
C GLU A 176 -12.77 9.17 9.67
N ASP A 177 -13.11 9.21 8.37
CA ASP A 177 -14.14 8.36 7.74
C ASP A 177 -13.70 7.98 6.31
N PRO A 178 -12.63 7.18 6.16
CA PRO A 178 -12.10 6.83 4.86
C PRO A 178 -12.92 5.75 4.17
N VAL A 179 -13.06 5.86 2.86
CA VAL A 179 -13.86 4.93 2.04
C VAL A 179 -13.08 4.20 0.95
N ILE A 180 -11.86 4.63 0.59
CA ILE A 180 -11.16 4.10 -0.57
C ILE A 180 -10.90 2.58 -0.51
N LEU A 181 -10.54 2.01 0.66
CA LEU A 181 -10.41 0.56 0.81
C LEU A 181 -11.78 -0.14 0.89
N HIS A 182 -12.81 0.52 1.41
CA HIS A 182 -14.17 0.00 1.39
C HIS A 182 -14.66 -0.14 -0.05
N ASP A 183 -14.60 0.92 -0.84
CA ASP A 183 -14.99 0.93 -2.25
C ASP A 183 -14.19 -0.10 -3.06
N PHE A 184 -12.90 -0.25 -2.76
CA PHE A 184 -12.06 -1.28 -3.35
C PHE A 184 -12.54 -2.70 -3.01
N LEU A 185 -12.82 -3.00 -1.75
CA LEU A 185 -13.30 -4.32 -1.31
C LEU A 185 -14.70 -4.63 -1.85
N ASP A 186 -15.58 -3.63 -1.90
CA ASP A 186 -16.90 -3.75 -2.54
C ASP A 186 -16.76 -4.06 -4.03
N ALA A 187 -15.84 -3.41 -4.74
CA ALA A 187 -15.57 -3.68 -6.15
C ALA A 187 -15.05 -5.10 -6.39
N LEU A 188 -14.36 -5.71 -5.43
CA LEU A 188 -13.96 -7.12 -5.47
C LEU A 188 -15.10 -8.08 -5.10
N GLY A 189 -16.23 -7.55 -4.64
CA GLY A 189 -17.40 -8.34 -4.23
C GLY A 189 -17.33 -8.90 -2.81
N CYS A 190 -16.41 -8.45 -1.96
CA CYS A 190 -16.30 -8.87 -0.58
C CYS A 190 -17.46 -8.33 0.28
N LYS A 191 -17.75 -9.00 1.41
CA LYS A 191 -18.53 -8.39 2.48
C LYS A 191 -17.62 -7.53 3.33
N VAL A 192 -17.69 -6.21 3.15
CA VAL A 192 -16.87 -5.28 3.91
C VAL A 192 -17.31 -5.26 5.37
N VAL A 193 -16.34 -5.36 6.27
CA VAL A 193 -16.55 -5.26 7.72
C VAL A 193 -15.99 -3.95 8.21
N ASP A 194 -16.86 -3.03 8.54
CA ASP A 194 -16.50 -1.76 9.14
C ASP A 194 -16.29 -1.93 10.65
N PHE A 195 -15.20 -1.38 11.19
CA PHE A 195 -14.86 -1.44 12.60
C PHE A 195 -14.10 -0.18 13.05
N PRO A 196 -14.26 0.28 14.31
CA PRO A 196 -13.70 1.57 14.76
C PRO A 196 -12.18 1.70 14.64
N GLY A 197 -11.42 0.62 14.93
CA GLY A 197 -9.96 0.60 14.95
C GLY A 197 -9.28 0.63 13.57
N GLN A 198 -10.02 0.71 12.47
CA GLN A 198 -9.47 0.68 11.10
C GLN A 198 -8.50 1.81 10.78
N VAL A 199 -8.54 2.93 11.50
CA VAL A 199 -7.66 4.10 11.35
C VAL A 199 -6.67 4.26 12.50
N ASP A 200 -6.66 3.33 13.46
CA ASP A 200 -5.74 3.35 14.59
C ASP A 200 -4.32 3.03 14.15
N CYS A 201 -3.35 3.45 14.95
CA CYS A 201 -1.94 3.25 14.64
C CYS A 201 -1.46 1.89 15.17
N CYS A 202 -0.91 1.03 14.30
CA CYS A 202 -0.28 -0.22 14.71
C CYS A 202 1.03 -0.03 15.52
N GLY A 203 1.49 1.21 15.73
CA GLY A 203 2.73 1.50 16.44
C GLY A 203 4.01 1.20 15.67
N SER A 204 3.99 1.12 14.35
CA SER A 204 5.03 0.53 13.49
C SER A 204 6.48 0.89 13.83
N TYR A 205 6.78 2.15 14.10
CA TYR A 205 8.16 2.55 14.44
C TYR A 205 8.51 2.39 15.92
N LEU A 206 7.58 1.98 16.75
CA LEU A 206 7.85 1.65 18.16
C LEU A 206 8.38 0.24 18.32
N VAL A 207 8.26 -0.64 17.33
CA VAL A 207 8.57 -2.08 17.42
C VAL A 207 9.97 -2.37 17.94
N MET A 208 10.95 -1.52 17.62
CA MET A 208 12.34 -1.71 18.09
C MET A 208 12.56 -1.26 19.53
N ARG A 209 11.74 -0.35 20.03
CA ARG A 209 11.92 0.25 21.37
C ARG A 209 10.91 -0.28 22.38
N GLU A 210 9.68 -0.48 21.95
CA GLU A 210 8.54 -0.83 22.79
C GLU A 210 7.70 -1.96 22.16
N PRO A 211 8.29 -3.17 21.96
CA PRO A 211 7.61 -4.27 21.26
C PRO A 211 6.32 -4.71 21.96
N GLU A 212 6.31 -4.71 23.30
CA GLU A 212 5.10 -5.01 24.09
C GLU A 212 3.94 -4.06 23.79
N LYS A 213 4.27 -2.77 23.60
CA LYS A 213 3.26 -1.76 23.24
C LYS A 213 2.70 -2.03 21.85
N VAL A 214 3.56 -2.42 20.90
CA VAL A 214 3.14 -2.76 19.54
C VAL A 214 2.28 -4.03 19.54
N SER A 215 2.65 -5.05 20.32
CA SER A 215 1.83 -6.27 20.50
C SER A 215 0.44 -5.92 21.05
N GLN A 216 0.36 -5.02 22.05
CA GLN A 216 -0.93 -4.58 22.59
C GLN A 216 -1.78 -3.85 21.56
N LEU A 217 -1.21 -2.87 20.84
CA LEU A 217 -1.93 -2.11 19.81
C LEU A 217 -2.42 -3.04 18.68
N SER A 218 -1.60 -4.01 18.29
CA SER A 218 -1.98 -5.01 17.29
C SER A 218 -3.11 -5.91 17.76
N TYR A 219 -3.07 -6.33 19.03
CA TYR A 219 -4.15 -7.12 19.63
C TYR A 219 -5.47 -6.34 19.65
N ASP A 220 -5.46 -5.09 20.11
CA ASP A 220 -6.65 -4.26 20.21
C ASP A 220 -7.33 -4.12 18.83
N ILE A 221 -6.55 -3.86 17.77
CA ILE A 221 -7.05 -3.74 16.40
C ILE A 221 -7.64 -5.08 15.90
N LEU A 222 -6.89 -6.17 16.06
CA LEU A 222 -7.31 -7.48 15.54
C LEU A 222 -8.49 -8.07 16.31
N ALA A 223 -8.51 -7.91 17.63
CA ALA A 223 -9.61 -8.38 18.47
C ALA A 223 -10.91 -7.64 18.14
N GLU A 224 -10.85 -6.31 17.97
CA GLU A 224 -12.00 -5.52 17.58
C GLU A 224 -12.51 -5.92 16.17
N ALA A 225 -11.62 -6.04 15.19
CA ALA A 225 -12.03 -6.50 13.85
C ALA A 225 -12.69 -7.88 13.88
N ALA A 226 -12.15 -8.81 14.67
CA ALA A 226 -12.74 -10.15 14.87
C ALA A 226 -14.11 -10.09 15.57
N GLU A 227 -14.28 -9.22 16.58
CA GLU A 227 -15.57 -9.00 17.24
C GLU A 227 -16.65 -8.51 16.27
N TYR A 228 -16.25 -7.63 15.32
CA TYR A 228 -17.14 -7.19 14.23
C TYR A 228 -17.31 -8.24 13.13
N GLY A 229 -16.64 -9.38 13.27
CA GLY A 229 -16.83 -10.56 12.43
C GLY A 229 -15.94 -10.62 11.20
N ALA A 230 -14.84 -9.88 11.16
CA ALA A 230 -13.86 -10.00 10.09
C ALA A 230 -13.19 -11.38 10.08
N GLN A 231 -13.03 -11.95 8.90
CA GLN A 231 -12.30 -13.20 8.66
C GLN A 231 -10.87 -12.95 8.21
N ALA A 232 -10.60 -11.74 7.69
CA ALA A 232 -9.29 -11.27 7.30
C ALA A 232 -9.23 -9.73 7.33
N LEU A 233 -8.04 -9.16 7.52
CA LEU A 233 -7.77 -7.74 7.32
C LEU A 233 -7.01 -7.52 6.02
N VAL A 234 -7.25 -6.35 5.41
CA VAL A 234 -6.53 -5.90 4.22
C VAL A 234 -5.91 -4.53 4.46
N THR A 235 -4.62 -4.41 4.17
CA THR A 235 -3.88 -3.15 4.37
C THR A 235 -3.00 -2.79 3.17
N ALA A 236 -2.62 -1.51 3.08
CA ALA A 236 -1.73 -0.95 2.07
C ALA A 236 -0.33 -0.61 2.63
N CYS A 237 -0.01 -1.05 3.85
CA CYS A 237 1.24 -0.69 4.53
C CYS A 237 2.04 -1.92 4.95
N PRO A 238 3.30 -2.09 4.45
CA PRO A 238 4.13 -3.23 4.83
C PRO A 238 4.43 -3.30 6.33
N LEU A 239 4.56 -2.16 7.00
CA LEU A 239 4.83 -2.13 8.43
C LEU A 239 3.59 -2.47 9.25
N CYS A 240 2.41 -2.03 8.80
CA CYS A 240 1.16 -2.41 9.44
C CYS A 240 0.91 -3.92 9.31
N GLN A 241 1.06 -4.46 8.10
CA GLN A 241 0.94 -5.90 7.87
C GLN A 241 1.90 -6.67 8.79
N SER A 242 3.18 -6.29 8.79
CA SER A 242 4.19 -6.99 9.60
C SER A 242 3.89 -6.92 11.11
N ASN A 243 3.41 -5.79 11.63
CA ASN A 243 3.09 -5.66 13.04
C ASN A 243 1.84 -6.48 13.41
N LEU A 244 0.75 -6.32 12.66
CA LEU A 244 -0.50 -7.03 12.94
C LEU A 244 -0.35 -8.55 12.76
N ASP A 245 0.34 -8.98 11.72
CA ASP A 245 0.54 -10.40 11.44
C ASP A 245 1.47 -11.05 12.47
N LYS A 246 2.68 -10.50 12.67
CA LYS A 246 3.69 -11.10 13.55
C LYS A 246 3.40 -10.98 15.03
N SER A 247 2.65 -9.96 15.46
CA SER A 247 2.26 -9.85 16.87
C SER A 247 1.40 -11.02 17.33
N GLN A 248 0.72 -11.70 16.41
CA GLN A 248 -0.08 -12.89 16.71
C GLN A 248 0.76 -14.10 17.17
N SER A 249 2.10 -14.02 17.05
CA SER A 249 3.01 -15.00 17.66
C SER A 249 3.12 -14.90 19.19
N ASP A 250 2.60 -13.84 19.80
CA ASP A 250 2.48 -13.68 21.24
C ASP A 250 1.29 -14.50 21.77
N GLU A 251 1.48 -15.81 21.91
CA GLU A 251 0.45 -16.76 22.34
C GLU A 251 -0.22 -16.38 23.68
N THR A 252 0.49 -15.65 24.55
CA THR A 252 -0.06 -15.20 25.81
C THR A 252 -1.13 -14.13 25.62
N ARG A 253 -0.84 -13.13 24.79
CA ARG A 253 -1.71 -12.00 24.51
C ARG A 253 -2.88 -12.40 23.60
N PHE A 254 -2.57 -13.19 22.59
CA PHE A 254 -3.54 -13.63 21.58
C PHE A 254 -4.29 -14.93 21.97
N SER A 255 -4.10 -15.41 23.21
CA SER A 255 -4.87 -16.56 23.71
C SER A 255 -6.38 -16.25 23.68
N GLY A 256 -7.14 -17.04 22.94
CA GLY A 256 -8.59 -16.87 22.81
C GLY A 256 -9.03 -15.98 21.62
N LEU A 257 -8.11 -15.48 20.83
CA LEU A 257 -8.39 -14.91 19.50
C LEU A 257 -8.00 -15.95 18.44
N ASP A 258 -8.95 -16.37 17.63
CA ASP A 258 -8.64 -17.14 16.43
C ASP A 258 -7.78 -16.27 15.51
N GLY A 259 -6.72 -16.83 14.93
CA GLY A 259 -5.79 -16.08 14.10
C GLY A 259 -6.49 -15.36 12.95
N VAL A 260 -6.26 -14.06 12.82
CA VAL A 260 -6.83 -13.21 11.77
C VAL A 260 -5.73 -12.91 10.72
N PRO A 261 -5.81 -13.48 9.52
CA PRO A 261 -4.81 -13.19 8.49
C PRO A 261 -4.87 -11.73 8.03
N VAL A 262 -3.71 -11.14 7.80
CA VAL A 262 -3.55 -9.75 7.38
C VAL A 262 -2.88 -9.71 6.02
N LEU A 263 -3.65 -9.43 4.95
CA LEU A 263 -3.17 -9.40 3.57
C LEU A 263 -2.81 -7.98 3.13
N TYR A 264 -1.94 -7.92 2.13
CA TYR A 264 -1.86 -6.73 1.29
C TYR A 264 -3.06 -6.68 0.34
N PHE A 265 -3.55 -5.47 0.06
CA PHE A 265 -4.71 -5.30 -0.83
C PHE A 265 -4.47 -5.88 -2.24
N THR A 266 -3.22 -5.90 -2.71
CA THR A 266 -2.86 -6.48 -4.01
C THR A 266 -2.86 -8.01 -4.00
N GLN A 267 -2.56 -8.64 -2.86
CA GLN A 267 -2.70 -10.10 -2.71
C GLN A 267 -4.18 -10.51 -2.82
N LEU A 268 -5.08 -9.77 -2.18
CA LEU A 268 -6.52 -10.01 -2.32
C LEU A 268 -7.00 -9.72 -3.75
N LEU A 269 -6.47 -8.66 -4.39
CA LEU A 269 -6.75 -8.35 -5.79
C LEU A 269 -6.34 -9.50 -6.72
N ALA A 270 -5.15 -10.08 -6.49
CA ALA A 270 -4.66 -11.23 -7.26
C ALA A 270 -5.57 -12.46 -7.09
N ILE A 271 -6.03 -12.74 -5.86
CA ILE A 271 -7.02 -13.79 -5.59
C ILE A 271 -8.33 -13.50 -6.34
N ALA A 272 -8.81 -12.25 -6.29
CA ALA A 272 -10.03 -11.84 -6.99
C ALA A 272 -9.92 -12.01 -8.51
N PHE A 273 -8.76 -11.73 -9.09
CA PHE A 273 -8.50 -11.93 -10.51
C PHE A 273 -8.26 -13.39 -10.90
N GLY A 274 -8.25 -14.31 -9.93
CA GLY A 274 -7.97 -15.73 -10.17
C GLY A 274 -6.55 -15.98 -10.67
N LEU A 275 -5.57 -15.18 -10.22
CA LEU A 275 -4.17 -15.37 -10.57
C LEU A 275 -3.55 -16.50 -9.74
N ASP A 276 -2.51 -17.11 -10.28
CA ASP A 276 -1.65 -17.99 -9.51
C ASP A 276 -0.92 -17.17 -8.42
N THR A 277 -1.13 -17.54 -7.17
CA THR A 277 -0.59 -16.85 -6.01
C THR A 277 0.67 -17.50 -5.43
N GLU A 278 1.25 -18.52 -6.07
CA GLU A 278 2.44 -19.24 -5.58
C GLU A 278 3.61 -18.28 -5.30
N ASN A 279 3.79 -17.26 -6.14
CA ASN A 279 4.85 -16.26 -5.97
C ASN A 279 4.48 -15.07 -5.07
N HIS A 280 3.26 -15.00 -4.54
CA HIS A 280 2.77 -13.87 -3.75
C HIS A 280 3.09 -14.00 -2.25
N GLN A 281 3.84 -15.02 -1.86
CA GLN A 281 4.33 -15.23 -0.48
C GLN A 281 3.19 -15.26 0.56
N LEU A 282 2.05 -15.85 0.23
CA LEU A 282 0.94 -16.02 1.18
C LEU A 282 1.33 -16.97 2.34
N GLU A 283 2.21 -17.93 2.05
CA GLU A 283 2.79 -18.88 3.03
C GLU A 283 3.74 -18.21 4.04
N ASP A 284 4.29 -17.04 3.73
CA ASP A 284 5.22 -16.31 4.60
C ASP A 284 4.48 -15.48 5.67
N HIS A 285 3.15 -15.37 5.59
CA HIS A 285 2.34 -14.75 6.64
C HIS A 285 2.36 -15.61 7.90
N PHE A 286 2.41 -14.98 9.06
CA PHE A 286 2.34 -15.73 10.32
C PHE A 286 0.99 -16.46 10.46
N ILE A 287 -0.10 -15.77 10.11
CA ILE A 287 -1.41 -16.41 9.94
C ILE A 287 -1.66 -16.59 8.44
N ASP A 288 -1.55 -17.82 7.96
CA ASP A 288 -1.73 -18.17 6.55
C ASP A 288 -3.14 -17.78 6.05
N PRO A 289 -3.27 -16.89 5.06
CA PRO A 289 -4.58 -16.50 4.55
C PRO A 289 -5.22 -17.55 3.61
N ARG A 290 -4.43 -18.47 3.04
CA ARG A 290 -4.91 -19.45 2.06
C ARG A 290 -6.08 -20.30 2.54
N PRO A 291 -6.14 -20.79 3.79
CA PRO A 291 -7.31 -21.54 4.28
C PRO A 291 -8.61 -20.73 4.27
N VAL A 292 -8.53 -19.41 4.50
CA VAL A 292 -9.72 -18.53 4.45
C VAL A 292 -10.27 -18.46 3.04
N PHE A 293 -9.42 -18.35 2.02
CA PHE A 293 -9.81 -18.16 0.62
C PHE A 293 -9.78 -19.45 -0.22
N ALA A 294 -9.49 -20.62 0.36
CA ALA A 294 -9.32 -21.88 -0.38
C ALA A 294 -10.58 -22.31 -1.17
N ALA A 295 -11.77 -21.97 -0.67
CA ALA A 295 -13.01 -22.26 -1.38
C ALA A 295 -13.34 -21.27 -2.51
N ALA A 296 -12.51 -20.25 -2.72
CA ALA A 296 -12.68 -19.28 -3.79
C ALA A 296 -12.25 -19.79 -5.16
N GLY A 297 -11.32 -20.76 -5.19
CA GLY A 297 -10.82 -21.38 -6.44
C GLY A 297 -11.52 -22.68 -6.86
N ALA A 298 -12.40 -23.25 -6.01
CA ALA A 298 -13.00 -24.53 -6.27
C ALA A 298 -14.28 -24.48 -7.14
N ASP A 299 -14.86 -23.33 -7.33
CA ASP A 299 -16.13 -23.17 -8.07
C ASP A 299 -15.92 -22.89 -9.59
N GLY A 300 -14.65 -22.92 -10.08
CA GLY A 300 -14.29 -22.65 -11.48
C GLY A 300 -14.11 -23.87 -12.38
N GLU A 301 -14.21 -25.10 -11.85
CA GLU A 301 -14.14 -26.34 -12.65
C GLU A 301 -15.43 -27.15 -12.53
N SER A 302 -16.52 -26.65 -13.09
CA SER A 302 -17.67 -27.47 -13.42
C SER A 302 -18.42 -26.84 -14.59
N ASP A 303 -18.20 -27.44 -15.72
CA ASP A 303 -18.85 -27.57 -17.04
C ASP A 303 -18.15 -26.90 -18.21
#